data_562b9dd438303a8d598c32cc90f5a0a7
#
_entry.id   562b9dd438303a8d598c32cc90f5a0a7
#
_cell.length_a   1.000
_cell.length_b   1.000
_cell.length_c   1.000
_cell.angle_alpha   90.00
_cell.angle_beta   90.00
_cell.angle_gamma   90.00
#
_symmetry.space_group_name_H-M   'P 1'
#
loop_
_entity.id
_entity.type
_entity.pdbx_description
1 polymer ?
#
loop_
_entity_poly.entity_id
_entity_poly.type
_entity_poly.pdbx_seq_one_letter_code
_entity_poly.pdbx_strand_id
1 'polypeptide(L)'
;MRQLTELGFYGLAGAPTSPAELLTECRDGEALGLGTIFLSERFNIKEIATQSGAAAASTSTMNIATGVTNHNTRHPMVTASFATTMHRLTGGRFTLGLGRGMDLMFDAYGLPRITTAQLEDFVGLMRRLWQGEVVVGHDGPAGSWPVLALDPSFREDIPTLIAAFGPHTLALGGRCFDSVLLHTFFTDETLQRSVATIRTAAEHADRDPQDVRIWSCYSVTGDWISPALKLKKTVGRLATYLQAYGDLMVRTNNWDAAALVRFRADPVVAGFRGAIDAQATTEQLEHVATLIPEDWLAASATGSAEQCATAVHRQLELGADGVVMHGASPTELMPVVTAYRALYETA
;
A
#
# COMPACT_ATOMS: atom_id res chain seq x y z
N MET A 1 25.71 -4.89 -2.06
CA MET A 1 24.85 -5.75 -1.20
C MET A 1 23.74 -6.28 -2.11
N ARG A 2 23.32 -7.55 -1.97
CA ARG A 2 22.21 -8.11 -2.76
C ARG A 2 20.94 -7.33 -2.46
N GLN A 3 20.15 -7.02 -3.48
CA GLN A 3 18.85 -6.40 -3.32
C GLN A 3 17.82 -7.42 -2.83
N LEU A 4 17.08 -7.06 -1.79
CA LEU A 4 15.94 -7.84 -1.25
C LEU A 4 14.68 -7.45 -2.04
N THR A 5 14.51 -8.04 -3.21
CA THR A 5 13.40 -7.69 -4.11
C THR A 5 12.03 -8.02 -3.53
N GLU A 6 11.99 -8.93 -2.57
CA GLU A 6 10.80 -9.34 -1.81
C GLU A 6 10.44 -8.38 -0.66
N LEU A 7 11.32 -7.45 -0.29
CA LEU A 7 11.07 -6.48 0.78
C LEU A 7 10.90 -5.06 0.24
N GLY A 8 9.90 -4.38 0.73
CA GLY A 8 9.64 -2.98 0.45
C GLY A 8 9.24 -2.20 1.69
N PHE A 9 9.08 -0.89 1.55
CA PHE A 9 8.61 -0.02 2.63
C PHE A 9 7.76 1.12 2.07
N TYR A 10 6.97 1.77 2.95
CA TYR A 10 6.28 3.01 2.59
C TYR A 10 7.14 4.22 2.88
N GLY A 11 7.42 5.02 1.86
CA GLY A 11 8.06 6.33 2.00
C GLY A 11 7.12 7.33 2.67
N LEU A 12 7.67 8.14 3.57
CA LEU A 12 6.94 9.12 4.37
C LEU A 12 5.75 8.49 5.12
N ALA A 13 5.99 7.37 5.79
CA ALA A 13 4.97 6.67 6.55
C ALA A 13 4.45 7.50 7.73
N GLY A 14 3.15 7.42 8.01
CA GLY A 14 2.54 8.17 9.10
C GLY A 14 2.27 9.63 8.74
N ALA A 15 2.62 10.56 9.62
CA ALA A 15 2.49 12.01 9.44
C ALA A 15 3.90 12.63 9.39
N PRO A 16 4.53 12.69 8.21
CA PRO A 16 5.87 13.26 8.06
C PRO A 16 5.85 14.75 8.37
N THR A 17 6.93 15.27 8.93
CA THR A 17 7.06 16.71 9.23
C THR A 17 7.44 17.51 7.99
N SER A 18 8.12 16.88 7.03
CA SER A 18 8.52 17.49 5.77
C SER A 18 8.55 16.47 4.63
N PRO A 19 8.08 16.81 3.42
CA PRO A 19 8.25 15.95 2.26
C PRO A 19 9.74 15.77 1.86
N ALA A 20 10.65 16.64 2.32
CA ALA A 20 12.09 16.51 2.06
C ALA A 20 12.70 15.26 2.74
N GLU A 21 12.09 14.71 3.78
CA GLU A 21 12.50 13.47 4.44
C GLU A 21 12.53 12.29 3.45
N LEU A 22 11.71 12.32 2.41
CA LEU A 22 11.68 11.29 1.36
C LEU A 22 13.05 11.06 0.73
N LEU A 23 13.84 12.11 0.51
CA LEU A 23 15.16 12.00 -0.12
C LEU A 23 16.13 11.16 0.71
N THR A 24 16.06 11.31 2.02
CA THR A 24 16.85 10.50 2.97
C THR A 24 16.32 9.08 3.04
N GLU A 25 15.02 8.90 3.17
CA GLU A 25 14.40 7.56 3.19
C GLU A 25 14.69 6.76 1.91
N CYS A 26 14.70 7.40 0.75
CA CYS A 26 15.05 6.76 -0.51
C CYS A 26 16.50 6.23 -0.51
N ARG A 27 17.46 7.07 -0.07
CA ARG A 27 18.88 6.69 -0.01
C ARG A 27 19.13 5.60 1.02
N ASP A 28 18.54 5.74 2.20
CA ASP A 28 18.70 4.78 3.28
C ASP A 28 18.06 3.43 2.90
N GLY A 29 16.86 3.45 2.29
CA GLY A 29 16.19 2.23 1.82
C GLY A 29 17.01 1.51 0.74
N GLU A 30 17.56 2.24 -0.23
CA GLU A 30 18.43 1.67 -1.26
C GLU A 30 19.75 1.15 -0.67
N ALA A 31 20.35 1.87 0.28
CA ALA A 31 21.57 1.45 0.97
C ALA A 31 21.36 0.18 1.80
N LEU A 32 20.17 -0.01 2.38
CA LEU A 32 19.77 -1.26 3.05
C LEU A 32 19.48 -2.40 2.05
N GLY A 33 19.41 -2.09 0.74
CA GLY A 33 19.10 -3.06 -0.29
C GLY A 33 17.62 -3.41 -0.38
N LEU A 34 16.71 -2.56 0.11
CA LEU A 34 15.27 -2.77 -0.05
C LEU A 34 14.87 -2.69 -1.52
N GLY A 35 13.98 -3.60 -1.94
CA GLY A 35 13.63 -3.78 -3.36
C GLY A 35 12.69 -2.71 -3.91
N THR A 36 11.76 -2.19 -3.08
CA THR A 36 10.72 -1.29 -3.56
C THR A 36 10.33 -0.26 -2.50
N ILE A 37 10.23 1.02 -2.92
CA ILE A 37 9.55 2.05 -2.13
C ILE A 37 8.12 2.22 -2.64
N PHE A 38 7.16 2.24 -1.72
CA PHE A 38 5.75 2.51 -1.99
C PHE A 38 5.40 3.93 -1.55
N LEU A 39 4.79 4.70 -2.43
CA LEU A 39 4.42 6.09 -2.19
C LEU A 39 2.89 6.23 -2.21
N SER A 40 2.31 6.73 -1.14
CA SER A 40 0.86 6.91 -1.05
C SER A 40 0.44 8.35 -1.35
N GLU A 41 -0.62 8.51 -2.15
CA GLU A 41 -1.28 9.79 -2.34
C GLU A 41 -2.01 10.23 -1.06
N ARG A 42 -1.80 11.46 -0.65
CA ARG A 42 -2.57 12.12 0.41
C ARG A 42 -2.73 13.59 0.07
N PHE A 43 -3.82 13.94 -0.56
CA PHE A 43 -4.07 15.26 -1.16
C PHE A 43 -3.78 16.47 -0.28
N ASN A 44 -3.88 16.31 1.04
CA ASN A 44 -3.64 17.40 2.01
C ASN A 44 -2.19 17.47 2.51
N ILE A 45 -1.33 16.52 2.19
CA ILE A 45 0.03 16.43 2.72
C ILE A 45 1.07 16.22 1.61
N LYS A 46 0.79 15.32 0.67
CA LYS A 46 1.77 14.87 -0.32
C LYS A 46 1.13 14.44 -1.64
N GLU A 47 1.63 15.01 -2.73
CA GLU A 47 1.21 14.77 -4.10
C GLU A 47 2.12 13.71 -4.74
N ILE A 48 1.51 12.70 -5.38
CA ILE A 48 2.21 11.46 -5.74
C ILE A 48 3.21 11.62 -6.89
N ALA A 49 2.90 12.42 -7.92
CA ALA A 49 3.79 12.55 -9.07
C ALA A 49 5.08 13.29 -8.68
N THR A 50 4.96 14.34 -7.86
CA THR A 50 6.11 15.07 -7.30
C THR A 50 7.00 14.16 -6.45
N GLN A 51 6.39 13.34 -5.57
CA GLN A 51 7.14 12.41 -4.73
C GLN A 51 7.83 11.33 -5.58
N SER A 52 7.13 10.78 -6.58
CA SER A 52 7.69 9.75 -7.45
C SER A 52 8.91 10.27 -8.23
N GLY A 53 8.83 11.51 -8.75
CA GLY A 53 9.97 12.16 -9.40
C GLY A 53 11.15 12.38 -8.45
N ALA A 54 10.90 12.81 -7.21
CA ALA A 54 11.94 12.97 -6.18
C ALA A 54 12.58 11.63 -5.81
N ALA A 55 11.79 10.57 -5.64
CA ALA A 55 12.29 9.22 -5.38
C ALA A 55 13.14 8.70 -6.56
N ALA A 56 12.70 8.93 -7.81
CA ALA A 56 13.46 8.55 -9.01
C ALA A 56 14.83 9.21 -9.08
N ALA A 57 14.90 10.50 -8.74
CA ALA A 57 16.15 11.26 -8.71
C ALA A 57 17.09 10.86 -7.56
N SER A 58 16.55 10.19 -6.53
CA SER A 58 17.31 9.82 -5.31
C SER A 58 17.69 8.34 -5.25
N THR A 59 17.27 7.52 -6.24
CA THR A 59 17.52 6.08 -6.28
C THR A 59 18.01 5.62 -7.65
N SER A 60 18.76 4.53 -7.69
CA SER A 60 19.37 3.98 -8.90
C SER A 60 18.87 2.58 -9.24
N THR A 61 18.54 1.77 -8.22
CA THR A 61 18.22 0.33 -8.33
C THR A 61 16.88 -0.03 -7.74
N MET A 62 16.44 0.70 -6.71
CA MET A 62 15.19 0.44 -6.01
C MET A 62 13.98 0.75 -6.90
N ASN A 63 13.00 -0.15 -6.94
CA ASN A 63 11.74 0.06 -7.63
C ASN A 63 10.89 1.12 -6.91
N ILE A 64 10.10 1.86 -7.67
CA ILE A 64 9.20 2.90 -7.17
C ILE A 64 7.78 2.53 -7.56
N ALA A 65 6.91 2.35 -6.59
CA ALA A 65 5.51 2.06 -6.83
C ALA A 65 4.61 3.15 -6.20
N THR A 66 3.58 3.59 -6.90
CA THR A 66 2.53 4.31 -6.22
C THR A 66 1.71 3.31 -5.40
N GLY A 67 1.60 3.56 -4.13
CA GLY A 67 0.92 2.66 -3.18
C GLY A 67 -0.13 3.38 -2.33
N VAL A 68 -1.16 3.98 -2.91
CA VAL A 68 -1.59 4.05 -4.29
C VAL A 68 -2.04 5.47 -4.66
N THR A 69 -2.29 5.74 -5.96
CA THR A 69 -3.01 6.93 -6.41
C THR A 69 -4.44 6.59 -6.84
N ASN A 70 -5.21 7.58 -7.28
CA ASN A 70 -6.63 7.46 -7.63
C ASN A 70 -6.87 7.94 -9.08
N HIS A 71 -7.72 7.24 -9.83
CA HIS A 71 -7.99 7.59 -11.22
C HIS A 71 -8.85 8.87 -11.37
N ASN A 72 -9.73 9.15 -10.40
CA ASN A 72 -10.71 10.23 -10.44
C ASN A 72 -10.19 11.62 -10.09
N THR A 73 -8.91 11.73 -9.73
CA THR A 73 -8.28 13.00 -9.33
C THR A 73 -7.47 13.66 -10.44
N ARG A 74 -7.27 12.95 -11.55
CA ARG A 74 -6.52 13.42 -12.71
C ARG A 74 -7.19 12.98 -14.01
N HIS A 75 -7.05 13.79 -15.04
CA HIS A 75 -7.42 13.38 -16.39
C HIS A 75 -6.57 12.16 -16.82
N PRO A 76 -7.13 11.14 -17.54
CA PRO A 76 -6.39 9.94 -17.97
C PRO A 76 -5.07 10.26 -18.67
N MET A 77 -5.03 11.29 -19.52
CA MET A 77 -3.82 11.72 -20.19
C MET A 77 -2.72 12.15 -19.23
N VAL A 78 -3.09 12.81 -18.11
CA VAL A 78 -2.12 13.23 -17.09
C VAL A 78 -1.53 12.01 -16.38
N THR A 79 -2.38 11.04 -16.03
CA THR A 79 -1.92 9.79 -15.39
C THR A 79 -1.08 8.95 -16.35
N ALA A 80 -1.49 8.82 -17.61
CA ALA A 80 -0.75 8.08 -18.61
C ALA A 80 0.63 8.72 -18.88
N SER A 81 0.69 10.05 -19.04
CA SER A 81 1.96 10.80 -19.20
C SER A 81 2.86 10.73 -17.97
N PHE A 82 2.28 10.80 -16.78
CA PHE A 82 3.03 10.60 -15.53
C PHE A 82 3.72 9.24 -15.52
N ALA A 83 2.96 8.18 -15.80
CA ALA A 83 3.48 6.83 -15.77
C ALA A 83 4.57 6.59 -16.84
N THR A 84 4.37 7.10 -18.08
CA THR A 84 5.39 6.98 -19.14
C THR A 84 6.65 7.77 -18.82
N THR A 85 6.51 8.97 -18.27
CA THR A 85 7.65 9.79 -17.83
C THR A 85 8.44 9.07 -16.74
N MET A 86 7.76 8.54 -15.73
CA MET A 86 8.40 7.80 -14.65
C MET A 86 9.08 6.53 -15.15
N HIS A 87 8.44 5.77 -16.03
CA HIS A 87 8.98 4.55 -16.59
C HIS A 87 10.32 4.82 -17.31
N ARG A 88 10.36 5.81 -18.21
CA ARG A 88 11.57 6.19 -18.94
C ARG A 88 12.64 6.83 -18.05
N LEU A 89 12.23 7.70 -17.13
CA LEU A 89 13.15 8.35 -16.17
C LEU A 89 13.87 7.34 -15.27
N THR A 90 13.19 6.26 -14.90
CA THR A 90 13.73 5.23 -14.01
C THR A 90 14.34 4.03 -14.73
N GLY A 91 14.26 3.96 -16.06
CA GLY A 91 14.70 2.78 -16.82
C GLY A 91 13.86 1.53 -16.50
N GLY A 92 12.54 1.70 -16.36
CA GLY A 92 11.60 0.60 -16.14
C GLY A 92 11.33 0.24 -14.68
N ARG A 93 11.88 0.96 -13.69
CA ARG A 93 11.71 0.69 -12.25
C ARG A 93 10.41 1.29 -11.66
N PHE A 94 9.46 1.70 -12.47
CA PHE A 94 8.21 2.31 -12.01
C PHE A 94 7.02 1.37 -12.14
N THR A 95 6.15 1.37 -11.12
CA THR A 95 4.87 0.65 -11.12
C THR A 95 3.74 1.63 -10.79
N LEU A 96 2.72 1.72 -11.65
CA LEU A 96 1.52 2.51 -11.39
C LEU A 96 0.53 1.75 -10.52
N GLY A 97 0.43 2.14 -9.26
CA GLY A 97 -0.55 1.57 -8.33
C GLY A 97 -1.79 2.45 -8.19
N LEU A 98 -2.94 1.82 -8.33
CA LEU A 98 -4.27 2.42 -8.26
C LEU A 98 -5.06 1.90 -7.05
N GLY A 99 -5.96 2.73 -6.52
CA GLY A 99 -6.83 2.33 -5.43
C GLY A 99 -8.12 3.14 -5.37
N ARG A 100 -9.05 2.63 -4.55
CA ARG A 100 -10.37 3.25 -4.37
C ARG A 100 -10.34 4.49 -3.47
N GLY A 101 -9.26 4.66 -2.69
CA GLY A 101 -9.19 5.72 -1.69
C GLY A 101 -10.18 5.52 -0.53
N MET A 102 -10.43 6.59 0.20
CA MET A 102 -11.35 6.62 1.33
C MET A 102 -12.59 7.40 0.96
N ASP A 103 -13.76 6.75 0.95
CA ASP A 103 -15.04 7.36 0.59
C ASP A 103 -15.32 8.63 1.41
N LEU A 104 -15.05 8.61 2.71
CA LEU A 104 -15.22 9.77 3.59
C LEU A 104 -14.40 10.99 3.13
N MET A 105 -13.16 10.76 2.68
CA MET A 105 -12.30 11.85 2.19
C MET A 105 -12.79 12.35 0.82
N PHE A 106 -13.23 11.47 -0.04
CA PHE A 106 -13.78 11.85 -1.35
C PHE A 106 -15.05 12.65 -1.20
N ASP A 107 -15.96 12.23 -0.32
CA ASP A 107 -17.18 13.00 -0.01
C ASP A 107 -16.82 14.40 0.52
N ALA A 108 -15.84 14.50 1.42
CA ALA A 108 -15.39 15.79 1.98
C ALA A 108 -14.75 16.71 0.92
N TYR A 109 -14.09 16.15 -0.11
CA TYR A 109 -13.44 16.91 -1.18
C TYR A 109 -14.36 17.11 -2.41
N GLY A 110 -15.59 16.60 -2.39
CA GLY A 110 -16.47 16.66 -3.54
C GLY A 110 -16.02 15.80 -4.71
N LEU A 111 -15.26 14.75 -4.46
CA LEU A 111 -14.79 13.80 -5.46
C LEU A 111 -15.76 12.61 -5.57
N PRO A 112 -16.00 12.07 -6.77
CA PRO A 112 -16.82 10.88 -6.92
C PRO A 112 -16.13 9.65 -6.31
N ARG A 113 -16.92 8.78 -5.69
CA ARG A 113 -16.44 7.49 -5.20
C ARG A 113 -16.02 6.59 -6.36
N ILE A 114 -15.01 5.75 -6.12
CA ILE A 114 -14.45 4.87 -7.15
C ILE A 114 -15.07 3.47 -7.05
N THR A 115 -15.54 2.95 -8.17
CA THR A 115 -16.06 1.59 -8.31
C THR A 115 -15.00 0.63 -8.87
N THR A 116 -15.22 -0.67 -8.70
CA THR A 116 -14.36 -1.70 -9.29
C THR A 116 -14.38 -1.64 -10.82
N ALA A 117 -15.57 -1.41 -11.43
CA ALA A 117 -15.70 -1.28 -12.88
C ALA A 117 -14.94 -0.08 -13.45
N GLN A 118 -14.90 1.03 -12.72
CA GLN A 118 -14.09 2.20 -13.12
C GLN A 118 -12.58 1.90 -13.08
N LEU A 119 -12.09 1.17 -12.07
CA LEU A 119 -10.68 0.78 -12.01
C LEU A 119 -10.30 -0.18 -13.13
N GLU A 120 -11.18 -1.14 -13.46
CA GLU A 120 -10.99 -2.10 -14.55
C GLU A 120 -10.91 -1.40 -15.91
N ASP A 121 -11.86 -0.53 -16.20
CA ASP A 121 -11.89 0.28 -17.42
C ASP A 121 -10.67 1.20 -17.52
N PHE A 122 -10.34 1.88 -16.43
CA PHE A 122 -9.21 2.81 -16.39
C PHE A 122 -7.86 2.13 -16.61
N VAL A 123 -7.60 0.98 -15.99
CA VAL A 123 -6.33 0.26 -16.23
C VAL A 123 -6.25 -0.29 -17.65
N GLY A 124 -7.37 -0.75 -18.21
CA GLY A 124 -7.45 -1.12 -19.62
C GLY A 124 -7.12 0.05 -20.56
N LEU A 125 -7.65 1.23 -20.25
CA LEU A 125 -7.38 2.46 -20.99
C LEU A 125 -5.90 2.86 -20.91
N MET A 126 -5.27 2.76 -19.73
CA MET A 126 -3.83 3.04 -19.55
C MET A 126 -2.98 2.12 -20.43
N ARG A 127 -3.25 0.81 -20.42
CA ARG A 127 -2.50 -0.15 -21.25
C ARG A 127 -2.61 0.15 -22.74
N ARG A 128 -3.82 0.46 -23.25
CA ARG A 128 -4.03 0.85 -24.66
C ARG A 128 -3.19 2.06 -25.04
N LEU A 129 -3.18 3.09 -24.19
CA LEU A 129 -2.39 4.31 -24.41
C LEU A 129 -0.88 4.01 -24.41
N TRP A 130 -0.41 3.15 -23.49
CA TRP A 130 1.01 2.78 -23.41
C TRP A 130 1.47 1.90 -24.57
N GLN A 131 0.54 1.20 -25.24
CA GLN A 131 0.82 0.49 -26.49
C GLN A 131 0.75 1.39 -27.74
N GLY A 132 0.65 2.72 -27.56
CA GLY A 132 0.62 3.70 -28.62
C GLY A 132 -0.70 3.76 -29.39
N GLU A 133 -1.77 3.25 -28.80
CA GLU A 133 -3.11 3.36 -29.42
C GLU A 133 -3.65 4.79 -29.30
N VAL A 134 -4.27 5.27 -30.37
CA VAL A 134 -5.11 6.46 -30.33
C VAL A 134 -6.53 6.03 -30.01
N VAL A 135 -6.95 6.27 -28.78
CA VAL A 135 -8.28 5.90 -28.29
C VAL A 135 -9.28 6.98 -28.72
N VAL A 136 -10.22 6.63 -29.59
CA VAL A 136 -11.23 7.55 -30.12
C VAL A 136 -12.61 7.16 -29.60
N GLY A 137 -13.34 8.14 -29.07
CA GLY A 137 -14.72 7.96 -28.63
C GLY A 137 -14.89 6.99 -27.47
N HIS A 138 -13.95 6.98 -26.51
CA HIS A 138 -14.12 6.15 -25.32
C HIS A 138 -15.33 6.62 -24.52
N ASP A 139 -16.21 5.67 -24.20
CA ASP A 139 -17.38 5.85 -23.34
C ASP A 139 -17.51 4.63 -22.43
N GLY A 140 -17.00 4.74 -21.21
CA GLY A 140 -16.89 3.63 -20.27
C GLY A 140 -17.10 4.06 -18.82
N PRO A 141 -17.05 3.10 -17.89
CA PRO A 141 -17.23 3.37 -16.46
C PRO A 141 -16.29 4.42 -15.88
N ALA A 142 -15.07 4.52 -16.38
CA ALA A 142 -14.09 5.51 -15.90
C ALA A 142 -14.37 6.94 -16.42
N GLY A 143 -15.13 7.06 -17.49
CA GLY A 143 -15.52 8.35 -18.09
C GLY A 143 -15.63 8.30 -19.61
N SER A 144 -15.92 9.45 -20.20
CA SER A 144 -16.10 9.60 -21.66
C SER A 144 -15.15 10.65 -22.20
N TRP A 145 -14.38 10.28 -23.23
CA TRP A 145 -13.40 11.18 -23.86
C TRP A 145 -13.43 11.05 -25.39
N PRO A 146 -13.51 12.17 -26.13
CA PRO A 146 -13.52 12.12 -27.59
C PRO A 146 -12.26 11.51 -28.19
N VAL A 147 -11.08 11.88 -27.66
CA VAL A 147 -9.79 11.35 -28.10
C VAL A 147 -8.80 11.35 -26.94
N LEU A 148 -8.07 10.25 -26.77
CA LEU A 148 -6.91 10.15 -25.89
C LEU A 148 -5.74 9.58 -26.70
N ALA A 149 -4.58 10.22 -26.67
CA ALA A 149 -3.39 9.74 -27.40
C ALA A 149 -2.12 10.22 -26.70
N LEU A 150 -1.17 9.33 -26.51
CA LEU A 150 0.22 9.66 -26.15
C LEU A 150 1.06 9.82 -27.44
N ASP A 151 2.35 10.09 -27.27
CA ASP A 151 3.31 10.00 -28.36
C ASP A 151 3.30 8.58 -28.93
N PRO A 152 3.07 8.39 -30.23
CA PRO A 152 2.91 7.06 -30.83
C PRO A 152 4.21 6.23 -30.82
N SER A 153 5.35 6.84 -30.50
CA SER A 153 6.62 6.11 -30.31
C SER A 153 6.68 5.38 -28.97
N PHE A 154 5.78 5.70 -28.01
CA PHE A 154 5.71 4.97 -26.76
C PHE A 154 4.99 3.64 -26.97
N ARG A 155 5.69 2.54 -26.76
CA ARG A 155 5.18 1.16 -26.86
C ARG A 155 5.89 0.32 -25.83
N GLU A 156 5.55 0.56 -24.57
CA GLU A 156 6.23 -0.06 -23.44
C GLU A 156 5.19 -0.53 -22.41
N ASP A 157 5.44 -1.67 -21.80
CA ASP A 157 4.58 -2.17 -20.72
C ASP A 157 4.99 -1.52 -19.41
N ILE A 158 4.05 -0.83 -18.78
CA ILE A 158 4.24 -0.28 -17.44
C ILE A 158 3.51 -1.18 -16.46
N PRO A 159 4.21 -1.78 -15.48
CA PRO A 159 3.56 -2.61 -14.48
C PRO A 159 2.49 -1.83 -13.70
N THR A 160 1.37 -2.51 -13.44
CA THR A 160 0.24 -1.96 -12.69
C THR A 160 0.04 -2.68 -11.37
N LEU A 161 -0.41 -1.93 -10.36
CA LEU A 161 -0.70 -2.44 -9.03
C LEU A 161 -2.08 -1.95 -8.56
N ILE A 162 -2.80 -2.78 -7.83
CA ILE A 162 -4.04 -2.38 -7.16
C ILE A 162 -3.94 -2.61 -5.64
N ALA A 163 -4.36 -1.61 -4.85
CA ALA A 163 -4.59 -1.85 -3.42
C ALA A 163 -5.94 -2.56 -3.23
N ALA A 164 -5.91 -3.70 -2.59
CA ALA A 164 -7.07 -4.56 -2.43
C ALA A 164 -7.33 -4.92 -0.96
N PHE A 165 -8.63 -4.91 -0.59
CA PHE A 165 -9.07 -5.22 0.75
C PHE A 165 -10.17 -6.28 0.75
N GLY A 166 -11.24 -6.07 0.01
CA GLY A 166 -12.38 -6.96 -0.07
C GLY A 166 -12.36 -7.87 -1.30
N PRO A 167 -13.21 -8.91 -1.34
CA PRO A 167 -13.16 -9.98 -2.33
C PRO A 167 -13.29 -9.49 -3.78
N HIS A 168 -14.12 -8.47 -4.04
CA HIS A 168 -14.29 -7.94 -5.40
C HIS A 168 -13.02 -7.26 -5.94
N THR A 169 -12.31 -6.51 -5.07
CA THR A 169 -11.08 -5.83 -5.47
C THR A 169 -9.91 -6.82 -5.55
N LEU A 170 -9.86 -7.84 -4.68
CA LEU A 170 -8.91 -8.95 -4.79
C LEU A 170 -9.06 -9.70 -6.11
N ALA A 171 -10.30 -10.07 -6.48
CA ALA A 171 -10.57 -10.73 -7.74
C ALA A 171 -10.24 -9.84 -8.96
N LEU A 172 -10.52 -8.53 -8.89
CA LEU A 172 -10.09 -7.59 -9.94
C LEU A 172 -8.56 -7.58 -10.08
N GLY A 173 -7.84 -7.58 -8.97
CA GLY A 173 -6.37 -7.64 -8.96
C GLY A 173 -5.85 -8.84 -9.75
N GLY A 174 -6.38 -10.03 -9.48
CA GLY A 174 -6.03 -11.25 -10.19
C GLY A 174 -6.32 -11.18 -11.69
N ARG A 175 -7.50 -10.64 -12.07
CA ARG A 175 -7.90 -10.57 -13.49
C ARG A 175 -7.12 -9.55 -14.31
N CYS A 176 -6.83 -8.37 -13.74
CA CYS A 176 -6.47 -7.20 -14.55
C CYS A 176 -5.17 -6.51 -14.18
N PHE A 177 -4.56 -6.80 -13.03
CA PHE A 177 -3.35 -6.11 -12.57
C PHE A 177 -2.13 -7.04 -12.54
N ASP A 178 -0.93 -6.44 -12.57
CA ASP A 178 0.33 -7.17 -12.49
C ASP A 178 0.76 -7.39 -11.03
N SER A 179 0.23 -6.59 -10.11
CA SER A 179 0.48 -6.74 -8.69
C SER A 179 -0.74 -6.35 -7.85
N VAL A 180 -0.84 -6.94 -6.67
CA VAL A 180 -1.86 -6.63 -5.66
C VAL A 180 -1.17 -6.27 -4.36
N LEU A 181 -1.51 -5.11 -3.80
CA LEU A 181 -1.09 -4.66 -2.48
C LEU A 181 -2.22 -4.88 -1.48
N LEU A 182 -2.00 -5.78 -0.54
CA LEU A 182 -2.97 -6.09 0.51
C LEU A 182 -2.99 -5.02 1.60
N HIS A 183 -4.04 -5.01 2.43
CA HIS A 183 -4.16 -4.05 3.52
C HIS A 183 -3.39 -4.52 4.77
N THR A 184 -3.03 -3.56 5.63
CA THR A 184 -2.36 -3.81 6.92
C THR A 184 -3.29 -4.50 7.92
N PHE A 185 -2.73 -5.24 8.85
CA PHE A 185 -3.44 -6.00 9.90
C PHE A 185 -4.35 -7.11 9.36
N PHE A 186 -3.96 -7.76 8.28
CA PHE A 186 -4.54 -9.04 7.90
C PHE A 186 -3.99 -10.14 8.80
N THR A 187 -4.87 -11.00 9.34
CA THR A 187 -4.43 -12.22 10.01
C THR A 187 -3.80 -13.18 9.00
N ASP A 188 -3.06 -14.19 9.48
CA ASP A 188 -2.45 -15.21 8.62
C ASP A 188 -3.49 -15.89 7.72
N GLU A 189 -4.67 -16.24 8.27
CA GLU A 189 -5.76 -16.85 7.52
C GLU A 189 -6.37 -15.88 6.49
N THR A 190 -6.40 -14.59 6.81
CA THR A 190 -6.89 -13.57 5.87
C THR A 190 -5.91 -13.37 4.72
N LEU A 191 -4.61 -13.37 5.00
CA LEU A 191 -3.59 -13.35 3.97
C LEU A 191 -3.73 -14.55 3.03
N GLN A 192 -3.78 -15.77 3.57
CA GLN A 192 -3.91 -16.99 2.77
C GLN A 192 -5.19 -16.99 1.92
N ARG A 193 -6.35 -16.59 2.48
CA ARG A 193 -7.59 -16.47 1.69
C ARG A 193 -7.49 -15.41 0.61
N SER A 194 -6.82 -14.30 0.89
CA SER A 194 -6.63 -13.23 -0.10
C SER A 194 -5.74 -13.70 -1.25
N VAL A 195 -4.65 -14.38 -0.95
CA VAL A 195 -3.75 -15.00 -1.95
C VAL A 195 -4.55 -15.98 -2.82
N ALA A 196 -5.29 -16.91 -2.22
CA ALA A 196 -6.11 -17.89 -2.95
C ALA A 196 -7.13 -17.18 -3.85
N THR A 197 -7.81 -16.14 -3.36
CA THR A 197 -8.79 -15.38 -4.17
C THR A 197 -8.16 -14.73 -5.39
N ILE A 198 -6.96 -14.13 -5.24
CA ILE A 198 -6.24 -13.48 -6.34
C ILE A 198 -5.80 -14.51 -7.37
N ARG A 199 -5.16 -15.61 -6.92
CA ARG A 199 -4.66 -16.67 -7.79
C ARG A 199 -5.80 -17.32 -8.60
N THR A 200 -6.91 -17.70 -7.94
CA THR A 200 -8.09 -18.25 -8.61
C THR A 200 -8.71 -17.26 -9.60
N ALA A 201 -8.74 -15.97 -9.29
CA ALA A 201 -9.27 -14.97 -10.22
C ALA A 201 -8.36 -14.77 -11.46
N ALA A 202 -7.04 -14.94 -11.31
CA ALA A 202 -6.11 -14.95 -12.44
C ALA A 202 -6.36 -16.16 -13.34
N GLU A 203 -6.46 -17.37 -12.77
CA GLU A 203 -6.78 -18.60 -13.50
C GLU A 203 -8.09 -18.49 -14.29
N HIS A 204 -9.15 -17.95 -13.68
CA HIS A 204 -10.44 -17.75 -14.34
C HIS A 204 -10.40 -16.69 -15.47
N ALA A 205 -9.34 -15.90 -15.52
CA ALA A 205 -9.09 -14.90 -16.57
C ALA A 205 -8.03 -15.37 -17.58
N ASP A 206 -7.76 -16.69 -17.63
CA ASP A 206 -6.76 -17.32 -18.51
C ASP A 206 -5.35 -16.70 -18.37
N ARG A 207 -4.99 -16.26 -17.15
CA ARG A 207 -3.66 -15.75 -16.79
C ARG A 207 -2.91 -16.75 -15.93
N ASP A 208 -1.58 -16.80 -16.04
CA ASP A 208 -0.77 -17.53 -15.07
C ASP A 208 -0.91 -16.85 -13.69
N PRO A 209 -1.37 -17.57 -12.66
CA PRO A 209 -1.48 -17.01 -11.32
C PRO A 209 -0.14 -16.50 -10.77
N GLN A 210 0.99 -17.04 -11.20
CA GLN A 210 2.32 -16.64 -10.74
C GLN A 210 2.76 -15.28 -11.32
N ASP A 211 2.16 -14.82 -12.42
CA ASP A 211 2.42 -13.51 -13.02
C ASP A 211 1.83 -12.35 -12.20
N VAL A 212 0.92 -12.64 -11.24
CA VAL A 212 0.33 -11.63 -10.37
C VAL A 212 1.08 -11.57 -9.06
N ARG A 213 1.93 -10.55 -8.88
CA ARG A 213 2.71 -10.39 -7.67
C ARG A 213 1.86 -9.89 -6.49
N ILE A 214 1.89 -10.57 -5.36
CA ILE A 214 1.09 -10.26 -4.17
C ILE A 214 1.98 -9.68 -3.07
N TRP A 215 1.71 -8.44 -2.67
CA TRP A 215 2.39 -7.75 -1.59
C TRP A 215 1.56 -7.77 -0.31
N SER A 216 2.06 -8.40 0.74
CA SER A 216 1.53 -8.21 2.09
C SER A 216 1.95 -6.84 2.62
N CYS A 217 1.01 -5.99 3.02
CA CYS A 217 1.30 -4.77 3.74
C CYS A 217 1.30 -5.07 5.24
N TYR A 218 2.49 -5.17 5.84
CA TYR A 218 2.65 -5.70 7.18
C TYR A 218 3.24 -4.64 8.13
N SER A 219 2.55 -4.34 9.22
CA SER A 219 3.04 -3.37 10.21
C SER A 219 4.26 -3.93 10.93
N VAL A 220 5.35 -3.18 10.94
CA VAL A 220 6.59 -3.58 11.59
C VAL A 220 7.01 -2.52 12.62
N THR A 221 7.10 -2.92 13.89
CA THR A 221 7.39 -2.02 15.00
C THR A 221 8.19 -2.73 16.09
N GLY A 222 9.51 -2.54 16.10
CA GLY A 222 10.39 -3.25 17.03
C GLY A 222 10.57 -2.58 18.40
N ASP A 223 11.31 -3.26 19.28
CA ASP A 223 11.53 -2.83 20.67
C ASP A 223 12.63 -1.78 20.85
N TRP A 224 13.34 -1.42 19.78
CA TRP A 224 14.42 -0.42 19.79
C TRP A 224 13.95 1.04 19.65
N ILE A 225 12.66 1.27 19.49
CA ILE A 225 12.05 2.61 19.51
C ILE A 225 11.44 2.89 20.90
N SER A 226 11.15 4.17 21.19
CA SER A 226 10.54 4.51 22.48
C SER A 226 9.17 3.86 22.69
N PRO A 227 8.78 3.51 23.94
CA PRO A 227 7.47 2.92 24.21
C PRO A 227 6.29 3.76 23.71
N ALA A 228 6.37 5.08 23.85
CA ALA A 228 5.32 5.98 23.34
C ALA A 228 5.20 5.93 21.81
N LEU A 229 6.32 5.88 21.10
CA LEU A 229 6.31 5.74 19.63
C LEU A 229 5.81 4.36 19.20
N LYS A 230 6.20 3.30 19.93
CA LYS A 230 5.69 1.93 19.69
C LYS A 230 4.17 1.88 19.84
N LEU A 231 3.63 2.43 20.92
CA LEU A 231 2.19 2.51 21.16
C LEU A 231 1.45 3.26 20.04
N LYS A 232 2.02 4.39 19.58
CA LYS A 232 1.49 5.17 18.47
C LYS A 232 1.46 4.38 17.16
N LYS A 233 2.52 3.63 16.86
CA LYS A 233 2.68 2.87 15.60
C LYS A 233 1.89 1.55 15.57
N THR A 234 1.54 1.00 16.71
CA THR A 234 0.72 -0.23 16.86
C THR A 234 -0.73 0.13 17.15
N VAL A 235 -1.06 0.42 18.40
CA VAL A 235 -2.42 0.73 18.87
C VAL A 235 -3.01 1.93 18.13
N GLY A 236 -2.27 3.05 18.06
CA GLY A 236 -2.74 4.26 17.39
C GLY A 236 -3.03 4.02 15.91
N ARG A 237 -2.18 3.26 15.23
CA ARG A 237 -2.35 2.93 13.81
C ARG A 237 -3.57 2.04 13.59
N LEU A 238 -3.71 0.96 14.36
CA LEU A 238 -4.88 0.09 14.24
C LEU A 238 -6.17 0.85 14.59
N ALA A 239 -6.17 1.63 15.66
CA ALA A 239 -7.32 2.45 16.04
C ALA A 239 -7.75 3.43 14.93
N THR A 240 -6.80 4.06 14.25
CA THR A 240 -7.07 4.93 13.08
C THR A 240 -7.74 4.14 11.94
N TYR A 241 -7.29 2.93 11.67
CA TYR A 241 -7.91 2.08 10.66
C TYR A 241 -9.30 1.60 11.08
N LEU A 242 -9.52 1.30 12.37
CA LEU A 242 -10.83 0.93 12.89
C LEU A 242 -11.84 2.09 12.79
N GLN A 243 -11.39 3.37 12.89
CA GLN A 243 -12.24 4.51 12.59
C GLN A 243 -12.68 4.53 11.11
N ALA A 244 -11.73 4.32 10.19
CA ALA A 244 -11.95 4.48 8.76
C ALA A 244 -12.59 3.26 8.10
N TYR A 245 -12.15 2.05 8.47
CA TYR A 245 -12.46 0.79 7.79
C TYR A 245 -12.93 -0.31 8.75
N GLY A 246 -13.26 -0.01 10.00
CA GLY A 246 -13.48 -1.00 11.06
C GLY A 246 -14.44 -2.13 10.67
N ASP A 247 -15.61 -1.81 10.07
CA ASP A 247 -16.57 -2.83 9.64
C ASP A 247 -16.00 -3.76 8.55
N LEU A 248 -15.19 -3.21 7.65
CA LEU A 248 -14.52 -3.99 6.61
C LEU A 248 -13.42 -4.86 7.22
N MET A 249 -12.60 -4.32 8.13
CA MET A 249 -11.54 -5.07 8.81
C MET A 249 -12.09 -6.24 9.61
N VAL A 250 -13.14 -6.00 10.40
CA VAL A 250 -13.81 -7.02 11.22
C VAL A 250 -14.36 -8.15 10.34
N ARG A 251 -15.07 -7.81 9.25
CA ARG A 251 -15.57 -8.83 8.31
C ARG A 251 -14.46 -9.61 7.62
N THR A 252 -13.41 -8.91 7.19
CA THR A 252 -12.31 -9.52 6.42
C THR A 252 -11.48 -10.45 7.29
N ASN A 253 -11.23 -10.09 8.55
CA ASN A 253 -10.44 -10.88 9.48
C ASN A 253 -11.27 -11.87 10.31
N ASN A 254 -12.59 -11.90 10.14
CA ASN A 254 -13.52 -12.66 11.01
C ASN A 254 -13.37 -12.30 12.51
N TRP A 255 -13.12 -11.02 12.80
CA TRP A 255 -12.99 -10.51 14.16
C TRP A 255 -14.36 -10.33 14.85
N ASP A 256 -14.36 -10.22 16.19
CA ASP A 256 -15.59 -9.98 16.97
C ASP A 256 -16.16 -8.57 16.71
N ALA A 257 -17.29 -8.50 16.01
CA ALA A 257 -17.97 -7.24 15.74
C ALA A 257 -18.39 -6.49 17.03
N ALA A 258 -18.65 -7.19 18.13
CA ALA A 258 -19.02 -6.56 19.40
C ALA A 258 -17.82 -5.77 19.99
N ALA A 259 -16.59 -6.20 19.75
CA ALA A 259 -15.40 -5.44 20.15
C ALA A 259 -15.31 -4.10 19.41
N LEU A 260 -15.60 -4.07 18.11
CA LEU A 260 -15.65 -2.82 17.34
C LEU A 260 -16.76 -1.88 17.84
N VAL A 261 -17.91 -2.41 18.20
CA VAL A 261 -19.01 -1.62 18.77
C VAL A 261 -18.58 -0.99 20.10
N ARG A 262 -17.96 -1.75 21.01
CA ARG A 262 -17.41 -1.22 22.27
C ARG A 262 -16.34 -0.15 22.04
N PHE A 263 -15.39 -0.41 21.12
CA PHE A 263 -14.37 0.54 20.74
C PHE A 263 -14.97 1.87 20.29
N ARG A 264 -15.93 1.85 19.37
CA ARG A 264 -16.57 3.07 18.83
C ARG A 264 -17.43 3.82 19.84
N ALA A 265 -18.01 3.11 20.82
CA ALA A 265 -18.84 3.69 21.86
C ALA A 265 -18.04 4.36 22.97
N ASP A 266 -16.73 4.11 23.06
CA ASP A 266 -15.87 4.71 24.08
C ASP A 266 -15.77 6.24 23.90
N PRO A 267 -15.97 7.04 24.99
CA PRO A 267 -15.96 8.50 24.90
C PRO A 267 -14.64 9.09 24.39
N VAL A 268 -13.49 8.47 24.71
CA VAL A 268 -12.17 8.92 24.24
C VAL A 268 -12.08 8.72 22.74
N VAL A 269 -12.45 7.53 22.24
CA VAL A 269 -12.44 7.20 20.82
C VAL A 269 -13.43 8.10 20.05
N ALA A 270 -14.65 8.23 20.53
CA ALA A 270 -15.69 9.07 19.92
C ALA A 270 -15.35 10.59 19.93
N GLY A 271 -14.44 11.00 20.78
CA GLY A 271 -13.97 12.39 20.89
C GLY A 271 -13.02 12.82 19.74
N PHE A 272 -12.32 11.89 19.09
CA PHE A 272 -11.39 12.23 18.01
C PHE A 272 -12.11 12.71 16.74
N ARG A 273 -11.61 13.81 16.16
CA ARG A 273 -12.11 14.38 14.89
C ARG A 273 -11.17 14.14 13.72
N GLY A 274 -10.03 13.48 13.95
CA GLY A 274 -9.03 13.11 12.97
C GLY A 274 -8.38 11.79 13.34
N ALA A 275 -7.30 11.43 12.65
CA ALA A 275 -6.60 10.18 12.86
C ALA A 275 -6.10 10.04 14.32
N ILE A 276 -6.46 8.98 15.01
CA ILE A 276 -6.09 8.73 16.41
C ILE A 276 -4.56 8.72 16.56
N ASP A 277 -3.85 8.05 15.65
CA ASP A 277 -2.38 7.98 15.67
C ASP A 277 -1.69 9.33 15.48
N ALA A 278 -2.38 10.35 14.95
CA ALA A 278 -1.84 11.70 14.81
C ALA A 278 -2.19 12.62 15.98
N GLN A 279 -3.33 12.40 16.64
CA GLN A 279 -3.89 13.33 17.61
C GLN A 279 -3.81 12.87 19.07
N ALA A 280 -3.80 11.55 19.32
CA ALA A 280 -3.87 11.01 20.67
C ALA A 280 -2.58 11.24 21.47
N THR A 281 -2.75 11.57 22.75
CA THR A 281 -1.66 11.53 23.74
C THR A 281 -1.29 10.09 24.08
N THR A 282 -0.16 9.91 24.76
CA THR A 282 0.26 8.57 25.22
C THR A 282 -0.76 7.94 26.16
N GLU A 283 -1.30 8.70 27.12
CA GLU A 283 -2.32 8.24 28.07
C GLU A 283 -3.62 7.83 27.36
N GLN A 284 -4.01 8.59 26.33
CA GLN A 284 -5.17 8.22 25.50
C GLN A 284 -4.93 6.91 24.72
N LEU A 285 -3.72 6.72 24.21
CA LEU A 285 -3.36 5.47 23.51
C LEU A 285 -3.27 4.28 24.45
N GLU A 286 -2.78 4.46 25.68
CA GLU A 286 -2.82 3.43 26.74
C GLU A 286 -4.26 3.03 27.08
N HIS A 287 -5.17 4.00 27.18
CA HIS A 287 -6.59 3.70 27.34
C HIS A 287 -7.16 2.96 26.12
N VAL A 288 -6.91 3.44 24.92
CA VAL A 288 -7.37 2.81 23.66
C VAL A 288 -6.84 1.38 23.54
N ALA A 289 -5.63 1.09 24.01
CA ALA A 289 -5.08 -0.26 24.03
C ALA A 289 -5.94 -1.25 24.81
N THR A 290 -6.63 -0.80 25.86
CA THR A 290 -7.53 -1.67 26.66
C THR A 290 -8.84 -2.04 25.94
N LEU A 291 -9.17 -1.34 24.87
CA LEU A 291 -10.38 -1.55 24.08
C LEU A 291 -10.16 -2.45 22.86
N ILE A 292 -8.91 -2.63 22.44
CA ILE A 292 -8.53 -3.41 21.26
C ILE A 292 -8.13 -4.82 21.72
N PRO A 293 -8.76 -5.89 21.21
CA PRO A 293 -8.34 -7.24 21.48
C PRO A 293 -6.88 -7.50 21.08
N GLU A 294 -6.15 -8.25 21.88
CA GLU A 294 -4.72 -8.51 21.68
C GLU A 294 -4.45 -9.24 20.34
N ASP A 295 -5.32 -10.17 19.96
CA ASP A 295 -5.27 -10.91 18.71
C ASP A 295 -5.37 -10.01 17.47
N TRP A 296 -6.01 -8.84 17.56
CA TRP A 296 -6.07 -7.88 16.47
C TRP A 296 -4.72 -7.19 16.23
N LEU A 297 -3.97 -6.95 17.31
CA LEU A 297 -2.61 -6.40 17.24
C LEU A 297 -1.57 -7.43 16.82
N ALA A 298 -1.84 -8.72 17.07
CA ALA A 298 -0.95 -9.81 16.69
C ALA A 298 -0.74 -9.93 15.16
N ALA A 299 -1.65 -9.35 14.35
CA ALA A 299 -1.49 -9.24 12.90
C ALA A 299 -0.46 -8.14 12.51
N SER A 300 0.69 -8.12 13.20
CA SER A 300 1.80 -7.19 12.98
C SER A 300 3.11 -7.77 13.55
N ALA A 301 4.26 -7.32 13.04
CA ALA A 301 5.57 -7.69 13.57
C ALA A 301 5.96 -6.74 14.71
N THR A 302 6.13 -7.30 15.91
CA THR A 302 6.61 -6.58 17.09
C THR A 302 7.65 -7.42 17.84
N GLY A 303 8.45 -6.79 18.73
CA GLY A 303 9.46 -7.48 19.52
C GLY A 303 10.89 -7.21 19.06
N SER A 304 11.78 -8.18 19.23
CA SER A 304 13.20 -8.06 18.83
C SER A 304 13.34 -7.99 17.30
N ALA A 305 14.53 -7.62 16.82
CA ALA A 305 14.82 -7.58 15.39
C ALA A 305 14.60 -8.94 14.71
N GLU A 306 15.03 -10.03 15.37
CA GLU A 306 14.88 -11.40 14.90
C GLU A 306 13.40 -11.84 14.89
N GLN A 307 12.61 -11.46 15.91
CA GLN A 307 11.18 -11.73 15.94
C GLN A 307 10.46 -11.02 14.81
N CYS A 308 10.78 -9.74 14.58
CA CYS A 308 10.21 -8.97 13.47
C CYS A 308 10.63 -9.56 12.11
N ALA A 309 11.90 -9.95 11.93
CA ALA A 309 12.39 -10.57 10.70
C ALA A 309 11.69 -11.92 10.42
N THR A 310 11.51 -12.74 11.44
CA THR A 310 10.78 -14.03 11.34
C THR A 310 9.31 -13.79 10.97
N ALA A 311 8.64 -12.81 11.60
CA ALA A 311 7.25 -12.47 11.27
C ALA A 311 7.12 -11.94 9.84
N VAL A 312 8.09 -11.15 9.35
CA VAL A 312 8.14 -10.69 7.95
C VAL A 312 8.32 -11.87 6.99
N HIS A 313 9.26 -12.77 7.28
CA HIS A 313 9.49 -13.96 6.44
C HIS A 313 8.25 -14.88 6.40
N ARG A 314 7.57 -15.04 7.53
CA ARG A 314 6.31 -15.81 7.59
C ARG A 314 5.26 -15.31 6.60
N GLN A 315 5.19 -14.03 6.27
CA GLN A 315 4.25 -13.52 5.26
C GLN A 315 4.53 -14.14 3.87
N LEU A 316 5.81 -14.39 3.54
CA LEU A 316 6.20 -15.07 2.30
C LEU A 316 5.81 -16.55 2.34
N GLU A 317 6.03 -17.23 3.47
CA GLU A 317 5.61 -18.63 3.65
C GLU A 317 4.09 -18.81 3.54
N LEU A 318 3.31 -17.79 3.88
CA LEU A 318 1.84 -17.77 3.76
C LEU A 318 1.36 -17.46 2.33
N GLY A 319 2.27 -17.25 1.37
CA GLY A 319 1.99 -17.13 -0.05
C GLY A 319 2.06 -15.72 -0.61
N ALA A 320 2.48 -14.71 0.16
CA ALA A 320 2.84 -13.41 -0.42
C ALA A 320 4.15 -13.51 -1.21
N ASP A 321 4.27 -12.76 -2.31
CA ASP A 321 5.49 -12.68 -3.12
C ASP A 321 6.42 -11.56 -2.63
N GLY A 322 5.92 -10.71 -1.75
CA GLY A 322 6.69 -9.64 -1.12
C GLY A 322 5.99 -9.05 0.09
N VAL A 323 6.77 -8.36 0.91
CA VAL A 323 6.29 -7.69 2.13
C VAL A 323 6.63 -6.22 2.11
N VAL A 324 5.61 -5.38 2.21
CA VAL A 324 5.76 -3.95 2.45
C VAL A 324 5.77 -3.71 3.95
N MET A 325 6.94 -3.44 4.51
CA MET A 325 7.11 -3.12 5.93
C MET A 325 6.55 -1.73 6.22
N HIS A 326 5.33 -1.72 6.73
CA HIS A 326 4.54 -0.51 6.93
C HIS A 326 4.77 0.11 8.31
N GLY A 327 4.77 1.44 8.37
CA GLY A 327 4.77 2.21 9.62
C GLY A 327 6.16 2.55 10.17
N ALA A 328 7.23 2.08 9.53
CA ALA A 328 8.61 2.35 9.93
C ALA A 328 9.41 2.98 8.79
N SER A 329 10.32 3.90 9.11
CA SER A 329 11.31 4.44 8.19
C SER A 329 12.44 3.43 7.94
N PRO A 330 13.24 3.56 6.86
CA PRO A 330 14.40 2.71 6.63
C PRO A 330 15.37 2.65 7.82
N THR A 331 15.60 3.76 8.50
CA THR A 331 16.42 3.81 9.71
C THR A 331 15.86 2.91 10.82
N GLU A 332 14.53 2.93 11.03
CA GLU A 332 13.87 2.05 11.99
C GLU A 332 13.82 0.60 11.54
N LEU A 333 13.83 0.34 10.23
CA LEU A 333 13.84 -1.02 9.65
C LEU A 333 15.23 -1.65 9.60
N MET A 334 16.31 -0.87 9.77
CA MET A 334 17.69 -1.37 9.68
C MET A 334 17.93 -2.61 10.55
N PRO A 335 17.52 -2.67 11.84
CA PRO A 335 17.71 -3.89 12.65
C PRO A 335 16.98 -5.10 12.07
N VAL A 336 15.75 -4.92 11.59
CA VAL A 336 14.96 -6.01 10.98
C VAL A 336 15.61 -6.53 9.71
N VAL A 337 16.04 -5.64 8.81
CA VAL A 337 16.71 -6.01 7.56
C VAL A 337 18.02 -6.72 7.82
N THR A 338 18.78 -6.28 8.83
CA THR A 338 20.03 -6.94 9.25
C THR A 338 19.75 -8.36 9.76
N ALA A 339 18.75 -8.52 10.64
CA ALA A 339 18.36 -9.84 11.16
C ALA A 339 17.80 -10.75 10.04
N TYR A 340 16.97 -10.18 9.13
CA TYR A 340 16.43 -10.91 7.99
C TYR A 340 17.53 -11.48 7.10
N ARG A 341 18.55 -10.68 6.78
CA ARG A 341 19.72 -11.15 6.02
C ARG A 341 20.48 -12.26 6.73
N ALA A 342 20.71 -12.11 8.05
CA ALA A 342 21.42 -13.11 8.84
C ALA A 342 20.67 -14.46 8.92
N LEU A 343 19.33 -14.42 8.91
CA LEU A 343 18.49 -15.61 9.03
C LEU A 343 18.19 -16.29 7.68
N TYR A 344 18.02 -15.51 6.60
CA TYR A 344 17.43 -16.00 5.36
C TYR A 344 18.25 -15.72 4.09
N GLU A 345 19.26 -14.85 4.11
CA GLU A 345 20.27 -14.83 3.05
C GLU A 345 21.35 -15.87 3.40
N THR A 346 21.17 -17.09 2.95
CA THR A 346 22.27 -18.06 2.95
C THR A 346 23.35 -17.56 2.02
N ALA A 347 24.58 -17.61 2.51
CA ALA A 347 25.82 -17.21 1.84
C ALA A 347 26.00 -17.91 0.48
#